data_b5a76fba7abc128baa88cfc91d4529f9
#
_entry.id   b5a76fba7abc128baa88cfc91d4529f9
#
_cell.length_a   1.000
_cell.length_b   1.000
_cell.length_c   1.000
_cell.angle_alpha   90.00
_cell.angle_beta   90.00
_cell.angle_gamma   90.00
#
_symmetry.space_group_name_H-M   'P 1'
#
loop_
_entity.id
_entity.type
_entity.pdbx_description
1 polymer ?
#
loop_
_entity_poly.entity_id
_entity_poly.type
_entity_poly.pdbx_seq_one_letter_code
_entity_poly.pdbx_strand_id
1 'polypeptide(L)'
;MKRLFLIALIILLAAMGGILIIQRTQVDTDVTAQTTKVGIFTNGEFMDRSWGQTHYEALESLKEELNLEIIYKEHAPGDCYADIKELIEKKGCRIIIGCSFDYGKAMQKAAAEYPHTYFLHAGGVYHQENYSSFFGRMYQARYLSGIVAGKKTKTGELGFIAAFPNSQVIRGINAFTLGVKSVRPDAVVHVSYCKSWTDDAPALNSCLKLLDNFPIDVVAVHTNSMAPHQEADSRGVWSVGYHRDNRDLFPNTYLVACVWDWQIYYREQILNCLQGKFHGRQDWIDKEKGMVSLSPSPHLDMDTAILVREASEKFNSRGFDVFYGPIKDNQGQLRINAGESMSDDEMLNGFDWYVEGVTVED
;
A
#
# COMPACT_ATOMS: atom_id res chain seq x y z
N MET A 1 -36.58 41.82 11.20
CA MET A 1 -35.81 41.81 9.94
C MET A 1 -34.59 40.89 9.98
N LYS A 2 -33.64 40.98 10.93
CA LYS A 2 -32.44 40.14 10.97
C LYS A 2 -32.68 38.62 11.06
N ARG A 3 -33.70 38.16 11.82
CA ARG A 3 -34.05 36.72 11.94
C ARG A 3 -34.67 36.13 10.67
N LEU A 4 -35.47 36.89 9.94
CA LEU A 4 -36.05 36.47 8.65
C LEU A 4 -34.97 36.36 7.57
N PHE A 5 -33.97 37.24 7.59
CA PHE A 5 -32.85 37.19 6.65
C PHE A 5 -31.93 35.97 6.90
N LEU A 6 -31.73 35.59 8.17
CA LEU A 6 -30.92 34.41 8.52
C LEU A 6 -31.61 33.10 8.12
N ILE A 7 -32.93 33.01 8.29
CA ILE A 7 -33.71 31.84 7.87
C ILE A 7 -33.73 31.70 6.36
N ALA A 8 -33.89 32.81 5.61
CA ALA A 8 -33.86 32.82 4.16
C ALA A 8 -32.45 32.38 3.62
N LEU A 9 -31.38 32.82 4.28
CA LEU A 9 -29.98 32.42 3.91
C LEU A 9 -29.72 30.94 4.14
N ILE A 10 -30.21 30.37 5.26
CA ILE A 10 -30.09 28.93 5.56
C ILE A 10 -30.87 28.07 4.56
N ILE A 11 -32.07 28.49 4.18
CA ILE A 11 -32.88 27.80 3.18
C ILE A 11 -32.19 27.87 1.79
N LEU A 12 -31.59 29.00 1.43
CA LEU A 12 -30.89 29.19 0.18
C LEU A 12 -29.62 28.29 0.11
N LEU A 13 -28.86 28.20 1.20
CA LEU A 13 -27.66 27.33 1.31
C LEU A 13 -28.03 25.85 1.28
N ALA A 14 -29.14 25.46 1.92
CA ALA A 14 -29.65 24.08 1.87
C ALA A 14 -30.17 23.72 0.46
N ALA A 15 -30.84 24.65 -0.23
CA ALA A 15 -31.29 24.46 -1.62
C ALA A 15 -30.10 24.38 -2.58
N MET A 16 -29.09 25.23 -2.44
CA MET A 16 -27.86 25.17 -3.26
C MET A 16 -27.07 23.88 -2.99
N GLY A 17 -26.97 23.44 -1.73
CA GLY A 17 -26.34 22.15 -1.37
C GLY A 17 -27.11 20.97 -1.97
N GLY A 18 -28.45 20.98 -1.91
CA GLY A 18 -29.30 19.97 -2.52
C GLY A 18 -29.16 19.92 -4.05
N ILE A 19 -29.11 21.08 -4.72
CA ILE A 19 -28.93 21.17 -6.19
C ILE A 19 -27.53 20.65 -6.58
N LEU A 20 -26.47 20.98 -5.83
CA LEU A 20 -25.12 20.47 -6.08
C LEU A 20 -25.01 18.95 -5.89
N ILE A 21 -25.70 18.39 -4.89
CA ILE A 21 -25.76 16.93 -4.68
C ILE A 21 -26.55 16.26 -5.81
N ILE A 22 -27.69 16.83 -6.24
CA ILE A 22 -28.50 16.29 -7.33
C ILE A 22 -27.76 16.39 -8.67
N GLN A 23 -27.05 17.49 -8.95
CA GLN A 23 -26.23 17.62 -10.17
C GLN A 23 -25.05 16.65 -10.16
N ARG A 24 -24.42 16.41 -8.99
CA ARG A 24 -23.30 15.46 -8.87
C ARG A 24 -23.76 14.01 -9.06
N THR A 25 -24.93 13.64 -8.53
CA THR A 25 -25.53 12.30 -8.72
C THR A 25 -26.03 12.10 -10.15
N GLN A 26 -26.56 13.13 -10.83
CA GLN A 26 -27.06 13.03 -12.20
C GLN A 26 -25.93 12.89 -13.23
N VAL A 27 -24.81 13.57 -13.05
CA VAL A 27 -23.64 13.42 -13.93
C VAL A 27 -23.00 12.03 -13.77
N ASP A 28 -22.99 11.46 -12.56
CA ASP A 28 -22.46 10.11 -12.31
C ASP A 28 -23.40 9.02 -12.88
N THR A 29 -24.72 9.20 -12.90
CA THR A 29 -25.67 8.21 -13.41
C THR A 29 -25.66 8.08 -14.93
N ASP A 30 -25.44 9.16 -15.67
CA ASP A 30 -25.37 9.09 -17.17
C ASP A 30 -24.10 8.37 -17.65
N VAL A 31 -23.00 8.50 -16.93
CA VAL A 31 -21.71 7.91 -17.29
C VAL A 31 -21.64 6.41 -16.99
N THR A 32 -22.39 5.92 -15.99
CA THR A 32 -22.44 4.52 -15.58
C THR A 32 -23.64 3.75 -16.19
N ALA A 33 -24.37 4.35 -17.15
CA ALA A 33 -25.55 3.73 -17.77
C ALA A 33 -25.22 2.42 -18.54
N GLN A 34 -24.00 2.31 -19.09
CA GLN A 34 -23.53 1.12 -19.78
C GLN A 34 -22.56 0.33 -18.91
N THR A 35 -22.77 -0.99 -18.80
CA THR A 35 -21.86 -1.87 -18.09
C THR A 35 -20.44 -1.83 -18.69
N THR A 36 -19.45 -1.55 -17.87
CA THR A 36 -18.05 -1.50 -18.29
C THR A 36 -17.30 -2.74 -17.79
N LYS A 37 -16.61 -3.42 -18.73
CA LYS A 37 -15.81 -4.59 -18.41
C LYS A 37 -14.39 -4.18 -17.99
N VAL A 38 -14.01 -4.66 -16.80
CA VAL A 38 -12.69 -4.47 -16.19
C VAL A 38 -12.01 -5.81 -16.08
N GLY A 39 -10.84 -5.98 -16.68
CA GLY A 39 -9.98 -7.14 -16.48
C GLY A 39 -8.92 -6.83 -15.42
N ILE A 40 -8.79 -7.69 -14.42
CA ILE A 40 -7.75 -7.57 -13.41
C ILE A 40 -7.00 -8.88 -13.25
N PHE A 41 -5.68 -8.80 -13.09
CA PHE A 41 -4.84 -9.99 -12.93
C PHE A 41 -3.76 -9.79 -11.86
N THR A 42 -3.42 -10.89 -11.19
CA THR A 42 -2.41 -10.97 -10.12
C THR A 42 -1.54 -12.22 -10.31
N ASN A 43 -0.34 -12.19 -9.74
CA ASN A 43 0.58 -13.35 -9.73
C ASN A 43 0.23 -14.41 -8.66
N GLY A 44 -0.62 -14.08 -7.72
CA GLY A 44 -1.18 -14.97 -6.69
C GLY A 44 -2.68 -15.16 -6.85
N GLU A 45 -3.35 -15.29 -5.73
CA GLU A 45 -4.81 -15.44 -5.62
C GLU A 45 -5.45 -14.13 -5.15
N PHE A 46 -6.73 -13.91 -5.52
CA PHE A 46 -7.49 -12.77 -5.02
C PHE A 46 -8.06 -13.00 -3.61
N MET A 47 -8.04 -14.23 -3.11
CA MET A 47 -8.50 -14.53 -1.75
C MET A 47 -7.35 -14.91 -0.81
N ASP A 48 -6.16 -14.32 -1.04
CA ASP A 48 -4.90 -14.58 -0.33
C ASP A 48 -4.82 -13.96 1.08
N ARG A 49 -5.86 -13.27 1.54
CA ARG A 49 -5.89 -12.47 2.78
C ARG A 49 -4.78 -11.40 2.85
N SER A 50 -4.24 -11.02 1.70
CA SER A 50 -3.11 -10.12 1.56
C SER A 50 -3.28 -9.19 0.35
N TRP A 51 -2.26 -9.08 -0.51
CA TRP A 51 -2.20 -8.20 -1.67
C TRP A 51 -3.37 -8.37 -2.63
N GLY A 52 -3.61 -9.60 -3.11
CA GLY A 52 -4.69 -9.89 -4.06
C GLY A 52 -6.06 -9.53 -3.52
N GLN A 53 -6.33 -9.90 -2.26
CA GLN A 53 -7.63 -9.65 -1.65
C GLN A 53 -7.92 -8.17 -1.46
N THR A 54 -6.92 -7.31 -1.21
CA THR A 54 -7.15 -5.86 -1.10
C THR A 54 -7.61 -5.24 -2.42
N HIS A 55 -7.10 -5.71 -3.56
CA HIS A 55 -7.55 -5.28 -4.88
C HIS A 55 -8.95 -5.80 -5.21
N TYR A 56 -9.23 -7.07 -4.86
CA TYR A 56 -10.55 -7.68 -5.01
C TYR A 56 -11.62 -6.89 -4.23
N GLU A 57 -11.41 -6.68 -2.93
CA GLU A 57 -12.34 -5.96 -2.05
C GLU A 57 -12.61 -4.54 -2.55
N ALA A 58 -11.58 -3.84 -3.03
CA ALA A 58 -11.71 -2.50 -3.58
C ALA A 58 -12.60 -2.46 -4.86
N LEU A 59 -12.40 -3.39 -5.80
CA LEU A 59 -13.18 -3.42 -7.02
C LEU A 59 -14.61 -3.90 -6.79
N GLU A 60 -14.82 -4.92 -5.94
CA GLU A 60 -16.17 -5.39 -5.61
C GLU A 60 -16.99 -4.29 -4.91
N SER A 61 -16.35 -3.44 -4.08
CA SER A 61 -17.02 -2.30 -3.46
C SER A 61 -17.50 -1.22 -4.46
N LEU A 62 -16.87 -1.15 -5.63
CA LEU A 62 -17.20 -0.20 -6.70
C LEU A 62 -18.12 -0.78 -7.77
N LYS A 63 -18.35 -2.07 -7.77
CA LYS A 63 -19.00 -2.82 -8.83
C LYS A 63 -20.41 -2.31 -9.15
N GLU A 64 -21.23 -2.13 -8.12
CA GLU A 64 -22.60 -1.62 -8.28
C GLU A 64 -22.60 -0.13 -8.57
N GLU A 65 -21.80 0.66 -7.85
CA GLU A 65 -21.71 2.12 -7.98
C GLU A 65 -21.34 2.54 -9.41
N LEU A 66 -20.36 1.84 -10.01
CA LEU A 66 -19.81 2.18 -11.33
C LEU A 66 -20.33 1.27 -12.46
N ASN A 67 -21.29 0.38 -12.19
CA ASN A 67 -21.85 -0.60 -13.11
C ASN A 67 -20.76 -1.41 -13.84
N LEU A 68 -19.91 -2.13 -13.06
CA LEU A 68 -18.78 -2.87 -13.58
C LEU A 68 -19.09 -4.38 -13.72
N GLU A 69 -18.60 -4.98 -14.80
CA GLU A 69 -18.39 -6.42 -14.91
C GLU A 69 -16.88 -6.68 -14.75
N ILE A 70 -16.48 -7.34 -13.66
CA ILE A 70 -15.07 -7.54 -13.31
C ILE A 70 -14.67 -8.98 -13.66
N ILE A 71 -13.58 -9.13 -14.40
CA ILE A 71 -13.03 -10.41 -14.83
C ILE A 71 -11.68 -10.58 -14.15
N TYR A 72 -11.65 -11.54 -13.22
CA TYR A 72 -10.46 -11.86 -12.42
C TYR A 72 -9.61 -12.93 -13.09
N LYS A 73 -8.28 -12.75 -13.06
CA LYS A 73 -7.32 -13.75 -13.53
C LYS A 73 -6.20 -13.88 -12.51
N GLU A 74 -6.12 -15.07 -11.93
CA GLU A 74 -5.12 -15.44 -10.92
C GLU A 74 -3.91 -16.11 -11.57
N HIS A 75 -2.80 -16.15 -10.83
CA HIS A 75 -1.55 -16.83 -11.23
C HIS A 75 -1.00 -16.38 -12.58
N ALA A 76 -1.23 -15.13 -12.96
CA ALA A 76 -0.70 -14.59 -14.20
C ALA A 76 0.84 -14.50 -14.13
N PRO A 77 1.56 -14.98 -15.17
CA PRO A 77 3.03 -14.90 -15.20
C PRO A 77 3.50 -13.46 -15.41
N GLY A 78 4.78 -13.18 -15.15
CA GLY A 78 5.38 -11.88 -15.43
C GLY A 78 5.25 -11.45 -16.89
N ASP A 79 5.36 -12.38 -17.86
CA ASP A 79 4.95 -12.17 -19.25
C ASP A 79 3.45 -12.50 -19.45
N CYS A 80 2.60 -11.64 -18.92
CA CYS A 80 1.14 -11.77 -18.97
C CYS A 80 0.52 -11.21 -20.26
N TYR A 81 1.30 -10.94 -21.33
CA TYR A 81 0.78 -10.32 -22.54
C TYR A 81 -0.37 -11.12 -23.19
N ALA A 82 -0.26 -12.47 -23.24
CA ALA A 82 -1.32 -13.32 -23.77
C ALA A 82 -2.62 -13.22 -22.96
N ASP A 83 -2.52 -13.08 -21.64
CA ASP A 83 -3.64 -12.91 -20.73
C ASP A 83 -4.33 -11.56 -20.92
N ILE A 84 -3.54 -10.50 -21.07
CA ILE A 84 -4.05 -9.16 -21.40
C ILE A 84 -4.81 -9.17 -22.72
N LYS A 85 -4.24 -9.80 -23.73
CA LYS A 85 -4.87 -9.94 -25.06
C LYS A 85 -6.20 -10.70 -24.98
N GLU A 86 -6.25 -11.77 -24.21
CA GLU A 86 -7.49 -12.52 -23.96
C GLU A 86 -8.56 -11.66 -23.31
N LEU A 87 -8.20 -10.88 -22.26
CA LEU A 87 -9.13 -10.00 -21.57
C LEU A 87 -9.70 -8.93 -22.50
N ILE A 88 -8.88 -8.37 -23.40
CA ILE A 88 -9.32 -7.33 -24.35
C ILE A 88 -10.13 -7.93 -25.48
N GLU A 89 -9.57 -8.90 -26.24
CA GLU A 89 -10.15 -9.35 -27.50
C GLU A 89 -11.31 -10.32 -27.32
N LYS A 90 -11.23 -11.24 -26.31
CA LYS A 90 -12.27 -12.25 -26.11
C LYS A 90 -13.29 -11.85 -25.06
N LYS A 91 -12.87 -11.14 -24.01
CA LYS A 91 -13.76 -10.70 -22.93
C LYS A 91 -14.32 -9.30 -23.13
N GLY A 92 -13.68 -8.46 -23.96
CA GLY A 92 -14.11 -7.11 -24.28
C GLY A 92 -13.83 -6.12 -23.15
N CYS A 93 -12.78 -6.34 -22.35
CA CYS A 93 -12.39 -5.40 -21.28
C CYS A 93 -11.88 -4.10 -21.87
N ARG A 94 -12.41 -2.97 -21.37
CA ARG A 94 -11.95 -1.62 -21.71
C ARG A 94 -10.93 -1.05 -20.75
N ILE A 95 -10.87 -1.61 -19.54
CA ILE A 95 -9.92 -1.24 -18.49
C ILE A 95 -9.20 -2.50 -18.07
N ILE A 96 -7.88 -2.44 -18.03
CA ILE A 96 -6.99 -3.54 -17.65
C ILE A 96 -6.19 -3.10 -16.42
N ILE A 97 -6.24 -3.89 -15.36
CA ILE A 97 -5.54 -3.63 -14.10
C ILE A 97 -4.54 -4.76 -13.85
N GLY A 98 -3.25 -4.42 -13.74
CA GLY A 98 -2.19 -5.36 -13.39
C GLY A 98 -1.69 -5.13 -11.97
N CYS A 99 -1.71 -6.17 -11.14
CA CYS A 99 -1.39 -6.09 -9.71
C CYS A 99 -0.06 -6.78 -9.39
N SER A 100 1.01 -6.44 -10.10
CA SER A 100 2.39 -6.84 -9.76
C SER A 100 3.39 -5.95 -10.49
N PHE A 101 4.49 -5.63 -9.81
CA PHE A 101 5.64 -4.93 -10.39
C PHE A 101 6.15 -5.61 -11.69
N ASP A 102 6.11 -6.95 -11.74
CA ASP A 102 6.68 -7.75 -12.84
C ASP A 102 5.97 -7.58 -14.19
N TYR A 103 4.77 -7.00 -14.22
CA TYR A 103 3.94 -6.90 -15.42
C TYR A 103 4.33 -5.77 -16.38
N GLY A 104 5.26 -4.89 -15.98
CA GLY A 104 5.56 -3.64 -16.68
C GLY A 104 5.80 -3.80 -18.18
N LYS A 105 6.63 -4.75 -18.62
CA LYS A 105 6.95 -4.96 -20.03
C LYS A 105 5.75 -5.44 -20.85
N ALA A 106 4.98 -6.39 -20.32
CA ALA A 106 3.80 -6.94 -21.00
C ALA A 106 2.70 -5.88 -21.14
N MET A 107 2.45 -5.10 -20.06
CA MET A 107 1.46 -4.04 -20.07
C MET A 107 1.85 -2.87 -20.99
N GLN A 108 3.12 -2.47 -21.03
CA GLN A 108 3.61 -1.44 -21.95
C GLN A 108 3.38 -1.84 -23.41
N LYS A 109 3.73 -3.08 -23.76
CA LYS A 109 3.51 -3.63 -25.10
C LYS A 109 2.02 -3.60 -25.45
N ALA A 110 1.16 -4.10 -24.55
CA ALA A 110 -0.28 -4.12 -24.76
C ALA A 110 -0.86 -2.70 -24.88
N ALA A 111 -0.44 -1.76 -24.06
CA ALA A 111 -0.93 -0.39 -24.10
C ALA A 111 -0.59 0.32 -25.44
N ALA A 112 0.57 0.02 -26.03
CA ALA A 112 0.93 0.53 -27.36
C ALA A 112 0.08 -0.11 -28.47
N GLU A 113 -0.31 -1.39 -28.35
CA GLU A 113 -1.08 -2.13 -29.35
C GLU A 113 -2.60 -1.82 -29.26
N TYR A 114 -3.11 -1.54 -28.04
CA TYR A 114 -4.54 -1.29 -27.77
C TYR A 114 -4.79 0.16 -27.29
N PRO A 115 -4.69 1.18 -28.15
CA PRO A 115 -4.76 2.59 -27.76
C PRO A 115 -6.15 3.03 -27.23
N HIS A 116 -7.18 2.22 -27.42
CA HIS A 116 -8.54 2.48 -26.91
C HIS A 116 -8.87 1.72 -25.62
N THR A 117 -7.91 1.00 -25.06
CA THR A 117 -7.99 0.31 -23.77
C THR A 117 -7.17 1.10 -22.75
N TYR A 118 -7.68 1.25 -21.56
CA TYR A 118 -6.99 1.92 -20.46
C TYR A 118 -6.27 0.91 -19.56
N PHE A 119 -5.08 1.26 -19.15
CA PHE A 119 -4.21 0.39 -18.34
C PHE A 119 -3.87 1.06 -17.01
N LEU A 120 -4.11 0.34 -15.90
CA LEU A 120 -3.77 0.74 -14.55
C LEU A 120 -2.79 -0.29 -13.96
N HIS A 121 -1.58 0.13 -13.58
CA HIS A 121 -0.54 -0.77 -13.12
C HIS A 121 -0.13 -0.47 -11.68
N ALA A 122 -0.55 -1.30 -10.74
CA ALA A 122 -0.15 -1.20 -9.34
C ALA A 122 1.32 -1.63 -9.17
N GLY A 123 2.13 -0.73 -8.62
CA GLY A 123 3.57 -0.94 -8.43
C GLY A 123 4.43 -0.70 -9.68
N GLY A 124 3.83 -0.27 -10.80
CA GLY A 124 4.58 0.09 -12.01
C GLY A 124 5.30 1.44 -11.89
N VAL A 125 6.17 1.69 -12.86
CA VAL A 125 6.96 2.95 -12.96
C VAL A 125 6.86 3.64 -14.32
N TYR A 126 6.08 3.07 -15.24
CA TYR A 126 5.91 3.58 -16.60
C TYR A 126 4.53 4.22 -16.79
N HIS A 127 4.43 5.19 -17.69
CA HIS A 127 3.16 5.77 -18.10
C HIS A 127 3.18 6.20 -19.57
N GLN A 128 2.01 6.21 -20.20
CA GLN A 128 1.74 6.80 -21.52
C GLN A 128 0.27 7.22 -21.59
N GLU A 129 -0.22 7.79 -22.67
CA GLU A 129 -1.56 8.40 -22.79
C GLU A 129 -2.69 7.54 -22.21
N ASN A 130 -2.71 6.23 -22.52
CA ASN A 130 -3.73 5.29 -22.07
C ASN A 130 -3.26 4.38 -20.91
N TYR A 131 -2.12 4.67 -20.26
CA TYR A 131 -1.51 3.82 -19.23
C TYR A 131 -1.02 4.65 -18.05
N SER A 132 -1.51 4.34 -16.86
CA SER A 132 -1.02 4.88 -15.58
C SER A 132 -0.36 3.80 -14.74
N SER A 133 0.78 4.14 -14.15
CA SER A 133 1.32 3.42 -13.00
C SER A 133 0.95 4.12 -11.70
N PHE A 134 0.68 3.36 -10.65
CA PHE A 134 0.33 3.94 -9.37
C PHE A 134 0.84 3.10 -8.20
N PHE A 135 1.12 3.79 -7.10
CA PHE A 135 1.46 3.17 -5.83
C PHE A 135 1.18 4.16 -4.67
N GLY A 136 1.08 3.64 -3.45
CA GLY A 136 1.00 4.49 -2.26
C GLY A 136 2.38 4.65 -1.60
N ARG A 137 2.57 5.77 -0.90
CA ARG A 137 3.75 5.99 -0.03
C ARG A 137 3.66 5.12 1.23
N MET A 138 3.62 3.81 1.03
CA MET A 138 3.46 2.81 2.09
C MET A 138 4.55 2.91 3.17
N TYR A 139 5.72 3.44 2.83
CA TYR A 139 6.78 3.70 3.80
C TYR A 139 6.35 4.63 4.94
N GLN A 140 5.37 5.53 4.71
CA GLN A 140 4.80 6.37 5.76
C GLN A 140 4.04 5.52 6.79
N ALA A 141 3.21 4.56 6.35
CA ALA A 141 2.55 3.62 7.25
C ALA A 141 3.56 2.67 7.93
N ARG A 142 4.63 2.26 7.21
CA ARG A 142 5.71 1.46 7.79
C ARG A 142 6.43 2.18 8.93
N TYR A 143 6.70 3.47 8.79
CA TYR A 143 7.28 4.27 9.87
C TYR A 143 6.37 4.28 11.11
N LEU A 144 5.07 4.51 10.92
CA LEU A 144 4.09 4.48 12.02
C LEU A 144 4.02 3.08 12.68
N SER A 145 4.04 2.01 11.89
CA SER A 145 4.07 0.64 12.43
C SER A 145 5.37 0.36 13.20
N GLY A 146 6.48 0.98 12.78
CA GLY A 146 7.76 0.93 13.50
C GLY A 146 7.67 1.58 14.88
N ILE A 147 7.00 2.72 15.02
CA ILE A 147 6.74 3.34 16.34
C ILE A 147 5.98 2.37 17.24
N VAL A 148 4.92 1.72 16.73
CA VAL A 148 4.16 0.73 17.51
C VAL A 148 5.05 -0.45 17.94
N ALA A 149 5.81 -1.00 17.00
CA ALA A 149 6.72 -2.12 17.28
C ALA A 149 7.82 -1.74 18.30
N GLY A 150 8.43 -0.56 18.15
CA GLY A 150 9.46 -0.07 19.07
C GLY A 150 8.94 0.21 20.48
N LYS A 151 7.70 0.63 20.64
CA LYS A 151 7.03 0.78 21.96
C LYS A 151 6.66 -0.58 22.55
N LYS A 152 6.40 -1.58 21.71
CA LYS A 152 5.95 -2.91 22.16
C LYS A 152 7.09 -3.83 22.54
N THR A 153 8.22 -3.78 21.83
CA THR A 153 9.36 -4.65 22.11
C THR A 153 9.93 -4.43 23.52
N LYS A 154 10.26 -5.51 24.17
CA LYS A 154 10.96 -5.55 25.47
C LYS A 154 12.45 -5.82 25.28
N THR A 155 12.80 -6.65 24.30
CA THR A 155 14.18 -7.05 24.03
C THR A 155 14.97 -5.98 23.28
N GLY A 156 14.28 -5.19 22.42
CA GLY A 156 14.93 -4.29 21.47
C GLY A 156 15.38 -5.00 20.19
N GLU A 157 15.17 -6.31 20.09
CA GLU A 157 15.48 -7.13 18.92
C GLU A 157 14.19 -7.44 18.16
N LEU A 158 14.10 -6.97 16.91
CA LEU A 158 12.92 -7.14 16.07
C LEU A 158 13.29 -7.90 14.79
N GLY A 159 12.34 -8.68 14.26
CA GLY A 159 12.48 -9.37 12.99
C GLY A 159 11.75 -8.66 11.87
N PHE A 160 12.26 -8.77 10.64
CA PHE A 160 11.59 -8.33 9.44
C PHE A 160 11.72 -9.38 8.33
N ILE A 161 10.61 -10.04 8.00
CA ILE A 161 10.55 -11.04 6.94
C ILE A 161 10.16 -10.34 5.64
N ALA A 162 11.03 -10.39 4.64
CA ALA A 162 10.88 -9.67 3.39
C ALA A 162 10.99 -10.60 2.16
N ALA A 163 10.34 -10.22 1.05
CA ALA A 163 10.39 -11.02 -0.18
C ALA A 163 11.73 -10.87 -0.91
N PHE A 164 12.03 -9.69 -1.43
CA PHE A 164 13.22 -9.44 -2.27
C PHE A 164 13.89 -8.10 -1.90
N PRO A 165 15.23 -7.98 -2.03
CA PRO A 165 15.96 -6.74 -1.76
C PRO A 165 15.85 -5.74 -2.93
N ASN A 166 14.66 -5.25 -3.22
CA ASN A 166 14.45 -4.15 -4.18
C ASN A 166 14.16 -2.82 -3.45
N SER A 167 14.24 -1.70 -4.17
CA SER A 167 14.07 -0.36 -3.59
C SER A 167 12.75 -0.19 -2.81
N GLN A 168 11.66 -0.80 -3.26
CA GLN A 168 10.36 -0.75 -2.57
C GLN A 168 10.42 -1.42 -1.19
N VAL A 169 11.02 -2.61 -1.12
CA VAL A 169 11.11 -3.41 0.10
C VAL A 169 12.12 -2.79 1.07
N ILE A 170 13.30 -2.40 0.58
CA ILE A 170 14.35 -1.73 1.36
C ILE A 170 13.81 -0.43 1.97
N ARG A 171 13.09 0.37 1.20
CA ARG A 171 12.40 1.58 1.68
C ARG A 171 11.43 1.27 2.82
N GLY A 172 10.67 0.17 2.72
CA GLY A 172 9.76 -0.29 3.77
C GLY A 172 10.49 -0.70 5.04
N ILE A 173 11.58 -1.46 4.94
CA ILE A 173 12.44 -1.87 6.05
C ILE A 173 13.04 -0.64 6.74
N ASN A 174 13.61 0.27 5.96
CA ASN A 174 14.25 1.49 6.47
C ASN A 174 13.25 2.38 7.20
N ALA A 175 12.07 2.59 6.63
CA ALA A 175 11.02 3.39 7.27
C ALA A 175 10.54 2.75 8.58
N PHE A 176 10.32 1.44 8.61
CA PHE A 176 9.98 0.70 9.82
C PHE A 176 11.07 0.87 10.88
N THR A 177 12.34 0.68 10.53
CA THR A 177 13.47 0.80 11.45
C THR A 177 13.62 2.23 12.00
N LEU A 178 13.45 3.26 11.15
CA LEU A 178 13.45 4.64 11.61
C LEU A 178 12.30 4.91 12.60
N GLY A 179 11.13 4.34 12.36
CA GLY A 179 10.01 4.39 13.29
C GLY A 179 10.31 3.71 14.62
N VAL A 180 10.89 2.51 14.60
CA VAL A 180 11.35 1.79 15.80
C VAL A 180 12.36 2.63 16.58
N LYS A 181 13.41 3.11 15.91
CA LYS A 181 14.51 3.88 16.55
C LYS A 181 14.06 5.24 17.08
N SER A 182 12.99 5.81 16.57
CA SER A 182 12.44 7.06 17.08
C SER A 182 11.94 6.98 18.53
N VAL A 183 11.58 5.77 18.98
CA VAL A 183 11.08 5.48 20.34
C VAL A 183 11.93 4.46 21.11
N ARG A 184 12.77 3.71 20.42
CA ARG A 184 13.72 2.72 20.97
C ARG A 184 15.07 2.85 20.25
N PRO A 185 15.93 3.83 20.59
CA PRO A 185 17.15 4.15 19.84
C PRO A 185 18.19 3.03 19.77
N ASP A 186 18.20 2.15 20.76
CA ASP A 186 19.10 0.98 20.89
C ASP A 186 18.61 -0.26 20.10
N ALA A 187 17.41 -0.24 19.52
CA ALA A 187 16.83 -1.38 18.85
C ALA A 187 17.58 -1.78 17.57
N VAL A 188 17.55 -3.09 17.28
CA VAL A 188 18.07 -3.73 16.07
C VAL A 188 16.93 -4.42 15.33
N VAL A 189 16.90 -4.25 14.00
CA VAL A 189 15.95 -4.93 13.11
C VAL A 189 16.71 -5.95 12.24
N HIS A 190 16.50 -7.23 12.52
CA HIS A 190 17.06 -8.36 11.79
C HIS A 190 16.19 -8.68 10.58
N VAL A 191 16.75 -8.59 9.37
CA VAL A 191 16.04 -8.79 8.11
C VAL A 191 16.40 -10.13 7.52
N SER A 192 15.40 -10.95 7.16
CA SER A 192 15.60 -12.17 6.39
C SER A 192 14.77 -12.15 5.10
N TYR A 193 15.41 -12.45 3.96
CA TYR A 193 14.78 -12.49 2.65
C TYR A 193 14.37 -13.90 2.26
N CYS A 194 13.06 -14.12 2.09
CA CYS A 194 12.52 -15.41 1.69
C CYS A 194 12.56 -15.68 0.17
N LYS A 195 12.85 -14.66 -0.64
CA LYS A 195 12.94 -14.74 -2.13
C LYS A 195 11.64 -15.21 -2.80
N SER A 196 10.50 -14.99 -2.16
CA SER A 196 9.17 -15.23 -2.72
C SER A 196 8.18 -14.19 -2.20
N TRP A 197 7.22 -13.81 -3.03
CA TRP A 197 6.08 -12.98 -2.59
C TRP A 197 4.98 -13.80 -1.92
N THR A 198 4.78 -15.05 -2.37
CA THR A 198 3.56 -15.83 -2.08
C THR A 198 3.79 -17.18 -1.40
N ASP A 199 5.02 -17.74 -1.47
CA ASP A 199 5.27 -19.09 -0.96
C ASP A 199 5.42 -19.13 0.54
N ASP A 200 4.60 -19.95 1.20
CA ASP A 200 4.59 -20.10 2.65
C ASP A 200 5.88 -20.73 3.20
N ALA A 201 6.42 -21.75 2.54
CA ALA A 201 7.58 -22.47 3.06
C ALA A 201 8.83 -21.60 3.19
N PRO A 202 9.29 -20.84 2.18
CA PRO A 202 10.44 -19.95 2.36
C PRO A 202 10.14 -18.78 3.31
N ALA A 203 8.91 -18.28 3.38
CA ALA A 203 8.52 -17.23 4.33
C ALA A 203 8.58 -17.74 5.79
N LEU A 204 8.08 -18.96 6.04
CA LEU A 204 8.19 -19.64 7.33
C LEU A 204 9.65 -19.88 7.71
N ASN A 205 10.46 -20.40 6.79
CA ASN A 205 11.88 -20.66 7.05
C ASN A 205 12.64 -19.39 7.44
N SER A 206 12.35 -18.25 6.78
CA SER A 206 12.92 -16.95 7.14
C SER A 206 12.47 -16.51 8.54
N CYS A 207 11.22 -16.75 8.92
CA CYS A 207 10.70 -16.44 10.25
C CYS A 207 11.38 -17.33 11.33
N LEU A 208 11.43 -18.64 11.10
CA LEU A 208 12.10 -19.60 12.01
C LEU A 208 13.57 -19.23 12.21
N LYS A 209 14.30 -18.93 11.12
CA LYS A 209 15.70 -18.50 11.20
C LYS A 209 15.88 -17.32 12.14
N LEU A 210 15.03 -16.30 12.05
CA LEU A 210 15.11 -15.12 12.92
C LEU A 210 14.75 -15.45 14.37
N LEU A 211 13.64 -16.14 14.61
CA LEU A 211 13.14 -16.44 15.95
C LEU A 211 14.01 -17.46 16.72
N ASP A 212 14.73 -18.33 16.01
CA ASP A 212 15.58 -19.35 16.63
C ASP A 212 16.98 -18.80 17.00
N ASN A 213 17.45 -17.76 16.29
CA ASN A 213 18.81 -17.25 16.47
C ASN A 213 18.89 -15.95 17.29
N PHE A 214 17.78 -15.20 17.41
CA PHE A 214 17.75 -13.91 18.08
C PHE A 214 16.59 -13.84 19.09
N PRO A 215 16.71 -13.07 20.18
CA PRO A 215 15.67 -12.92 21.19
C PRO A 215 14.56 -11.96 20.70
N ILE A 216 14.04 -12.20 19.49
CA ILE A 216 13.04 -11.38 18.84
C ILE A 216 11.68 -11.55 19.50
N ASP A 217 11.03 -10.45 19.86
CA ASP A 217 9.69 -10.43 20.45
C ASP A 217 8.64 -9.67 19.61
N VAL A 218 9.07 -9.09 18.48
CA VAL A 218 8.20 -8.48 17.46
C VAL A 218 8.72 -8.81 16.06
N VAL A 219 7.88 -9.32 15.17
CA VAL A 219 8.20 -9.53 13.74
C VAL A 219 7.33 -8.67 12.84
N ALA A 220 7.91 -8.06 11.81
CA ALA A 220 7.20 -7.41 10.74
C ALA A 220 7.28 -8.24 9.44
N VAL A 221 6.21 -8.24 8.64
CA VAL A 221 6.12 -9.06 7.44
C VAL A 221 5.96 -8.18 6.20
N HIS A 222 6.66 -8.52 5.12
CA HIS A 222 6.57 -7.90 3.80
C HIS A 222 6.54 -8.98 2.71
N THR A 223 5.63 -9.91 2.87
CA THR A 223 5.23 -10.95 1.90
C THR A 223 3.72 -11.11 1.95
N ASN A 224 3.14 -11.86 1.02
CA ASN A 224 1.71 -12.18 1.04
C ASN A 224 1.39 -13.41 1.93
N SER A 225 2.44 -14.12 2.38
CA SER A 225 2.28 -15.33 3.20
C SER A 225 1.80 -15.02 4.62
N MET A 226 0.86 -15.82 5.12
CA MET A 226 0.42 -15.79 6.52
C MET A 226 1.30 -16.65 7.45
N ALA A 227 2.17 -17.49 6.91
CA ALA A 227 2.99 -18.41 7.71
C ALA A 227 3.89 -17.73 8.77
N PRO A 228 4.54 -16.58 8.50
CA PRO A 228 5.28 -15.87 9.55
C PRO A 228 4.39 -15.38 10.70
N HIS A 229 3.15 -14.97 10.43
CA HIS A 229 2.21 -14.55 11.48
C HIS A 229 1.75 -15.74 12.32
N GLN A 230 1.49 -16.90 11.70
CA GLN A 230 1.12 -18.14 12.38
C GLN A 230 2.24 -18.62 13.30
N GLU A 231 3.49 -18.57 12.83
CA GLU A 231 4.64 -18.96 13.64
C GLU A 231 4.85 -17.99 14.81
N ALA A 232 4.76 -16.68 14.57
CA ALA A 232 4.86 -15.67 15.63
C ALA A 232 3.77 -15.86 16.70
N ASP A 233 2.51 -16.12 16.28
CA ASP A 233 1.39 -16.36 17.18
C ASP A 233 1.62 -17.61 18.03
N SER A 234 2.10 -18.72 17.43
CA SER A 234 2.39 -19.96 18.12
C SER A 234 3.44 -19.81 19.25
N ARG A 235 4.35 -18.83 19.09
CA ARG A 235 5.40 -18.51 20.08
C ARG A 235 5.05 -17.36 21.02
N GLY A 236 3.87 -16.74 20.86
CA GLY A 236 3.49 -15.56 21.63
C GLY A 236 4.31 -14.31 21.27
N VAL A 237 4.91 -14.27 20.08
CA VAL A 237 5.64 -13.16 19.51
C VAL A 237 4.67 -12.22 18.79
N TRP A 238 4.84 -10.90 18.98
CA TRP A 238 4.01 -9.92 18.32
C TRP A 238 4.30 -9.85 16.82
N SER A 239 3.27 -9.61 16.01
CA SER A 239 3.45 -9.45 14.58
C SER A 239 2.86 -8.14 14.03
N VAL A 240 3.53 -7.57 13.04
CA VAL A 240 3.10 -6.40 12.27
C VAL A 240 2.80 -6.84 10.85
N GLY A 241 1.54 -6.67 10.44
CA GLY A 241 1.04 -7.14 9.16
C GLY A 241 1.28 -6.17 8.00
N TYR A 242 0.93 -6.66 6.83
CA TYR A 242 1.04 -5.94 5.58
C TYR A 242 -0.14 -6.20 4.67
N HIS A 243 -0.46 -5.22 3.83
CA HIS A 243 -1.55 -5.19 2.87
C HIS A 243 -2.94 -5.09 3.50
N ARG A 244 -3.30 -6.01 4.37
CA ARG A 244 -4.62 -6.16 4.97
C ARG A 244 -4.53 -6.34 6.48
N ASP A 245 -5.58 -5.96 7.22
CA ASP A 245 -5.72 -6.25 8.64
C ASP A 245 -6.24 -7.69 8.84
N ASN A 246 -5.39 -8.55 9.43
CA ASN A 246 -5.69 -9.95 9.68
C ASN A 246 -5.79 -10.27 11.19
N ARG A 247 -6.18 -9.29 12.03
CA ARG A 247 -6.38 -9.49 13.48
C ARG A 247 -7.40 -10.55 13.83
N ASP A 248 -8.35 -10.81 12.95
CA ASP A 248 -9.36 -11.87 13.11
C ASP A 248 -8.73 -13.26 13.20
N LEU A 249 -7.55 -13.48 12.57
CA LEU A 249 -6.81 -14.73 12.64
C LEU A 249 -5.90 -14.81 13.88
N PHE A 250 -5.32 -13.67 14.30
CA PHE A 250 -4.31 -13.62 15.35
C PHE A 250 -4.64 -12.57 16.42
N PRO A 251 -5.78 -12.70 17.12
CA PRO A 251 -6.31 -11.64 17.97
C PRO A 251 -5.42 -11.24 19.15
N ASN A 252 -4.50 -12.13 19.57
CA ASN A 252 -3.67 -11.92 20.74
C ASN A 252 -2.26 -11.41 20.45
N THR A 253 -1.77 -11.58 19.23
CA THR A 253 -0.37 -11.30 18.83
C THR A 253 -0.23 -10.36 17.63
N TYR A 254 -1.34 -10.01 16.95
CA TYR A 254 -1.31 -9.09 15.81
C TYR A 254 -1.41 -7.64 16.28
N LEU A 255 -0.32 -6.89 16.18
CA LEU A 255 -0.26 -5.52 16.68
C LEU A 255 -1.05 -4.56 15.82
N VAL A 256 -0.62 -4.39 14.58
CA VAL A 256 -1.15 -3.50 13.56
C VAL A 256 -0.81 -4.03 12.18
N ALA A 257 -1.44 -3.49 11.14
CA ALA A 257 -1.05 -3.70 9.75
C ALA A 257 -0.88 -2.38 9.02
N CYS A 258 0.07 -2.35 8.08
CA CYS A 258 0.13 -1.33 7.05
C CYS A 258 -0.84 -1.74 5.94
N VAL A 259 -1.92 -0.98 5.74
CA VAL A 259 -3.05 -1.38 4.89
C VAL A 259 -3.24 -0.46 3.69
N TRP A 260 -3.84 -0.99 2.63
CA TRP A 260 -4.21 -0.29 1.42
C TRP A 260 -5.71 0.01 1.38
N ASP A 261 -6.05 1.16 0.81
CA ASP A 261 -7.37 1.48 0.31
C ASP A 261 -7.29 1.81 -1.19
N TRP A 262 -7.31 0.78 -2.01
CA TRP A 262 -7.25 0.92 -3.47
C TRP A 262 -8.53 1.52 -4.05
N GLN A 263 -9.65 1.47 -3.33
CA GLN A 263 -10.93 2.01 -3.78
C GLN A 263 -10.82 3.48 -4.15
N ILE A 264 -10.04 4.26 -3.40
CA ILE A 264 -9.81 5.69 -3.63
C ILE A 264 -9.26 5.93 -5.04
N TYR A 265 -8.23 5.18 -5.43
CA TYR A 265 -7.59 5.31 -6.73
C TYR A 265 -8.45 4.73 -7.85
N TYR A 266 -8.97 3.53 -7.67
CA TYR A 266 -9.79 2.87 -8.67
C TYR A 266 -11.04 3.67 -9.00
N ARG A 267 -11.74 4.20 -8.02
CA ARG A 267 -12.92 5.03 -8.23
C ARG A 267 -12.61 6.23 -9.11
N GLU A 268 -11.57 6.98 -8.78
CA GLU A 268 -11.15 8.15 -9.55
C GLU A 268 -10.77 7.79 -10.99
N GLN A 269 -9.90 6.79 -11.16
CA GLN A 269 -9.40 6.47 -12.50
C GLN A 269 -10.44 5.79 -13.37
N ILE A 270 -11.28 4.91 -12.84
CA ILE A 270 -12.38 4.30 -13.59
C ILE A 270 -13.37 5.39 -14.05
N LEU A 271 -13.74 6.32 -13.17
CA LEU A 271 -14.58 7.46 -13.56
C LEU A 271 -13.92 8.30 -14.66
N ASN A 272 -12.63 8.57 -14.58
CA ASN A 272 -11.89 9.27 -15.63
C ASN A 272 -11.92 8.52 -16.96
N CYS A 273 -11.78 7.18 -16.96
CA CYS A 273 -11.91 6.35 -18.15
C CYS A 273 -13.32 6.42 -18.74
N LEU A 274 -14.36 6.34 -17.92
CA LEU A 274 -15.76 6.40 -18.34
C LEU A 274 -16.12 7.76 -18.93
N GLN A 275 -15.59 8.83 -18.37
CA GLN A 275 -15.82 10.22 -18.81
C GLN A 275 -14.93 10.66 -19.98
N GLY A 276 -14.01 9.82 -20.46
CA GLY A 276 -13.02 10.20 -21.49
C GLY A 276 -12.03 11.26 -21.02
N LYS A 277 -11.78 11.34 -19.70
CA LYS A 277 -10.86 12.30 -19.07
C LYS A 277 -9.58 11.63 -18.57
N PHE A 278 -9.41 10.35 -18.86
CA PHE A 278 -8.21 9.64 -18.44
C PHE A 278 -6.98 10.18 -19.17
N HIS A 279 -5.94 10.44 -18.39
CA HIS A 279 -4.60 10.78 -18.88
C HIS A 279 -3.60 9.93 -18.10
N GLY A 280 -2.78 9.20 -18.83
CA GLY A 280 -1.77 8.33 -18.23
C GLY A 280 -0.69 9.11 -17.47
N ARG A 281 -0.42 8.69 -16.25
CA ARG A 281 0.54 9.32 -15.34
C ARG A 281 1.16 8.31 -14.39
N GLN A 282 2.23 8.70 -13.73
CA GLN A 282 2.76 7.99 -12.60
C GLN A 282 2.29 8.66 -11.31
N ASP A 283 1.50 7.94 -10.51
CA ASP A 283 0.94 8.44 -9.26
C ASP A 283 1.62 7.76 -8.07
N TRP A 284 2.21 8.54 -7.19
CA TRP A 284 2.73 8.06 -5.91
C TRP A 284 2.03 8.80 -4.77
N ILE A 285 1.03 8.14 -4.19
CA ILE A 285 -0.03 8.75 -3.40
C ILE A 285 0.32 8.76 -1.91
N ASP A 286 0.25 9.94 -1.31
CA ASP A 286 0.51 10.14 0.11
C ASP A 286 -0.56 9.50 1.01
N LYS A 287 -0.15 9.17 2.24
CA LYS A 287 -1.04 8.73 3.31
C LYS A 287 -2.19 9.72 3.58
N GLU A 288 -1.96 11.02 3.46
CA GLU A 288 -2.97 12.06 3.63
C GLU A 288 -4.19 11.87 2.72
N LYS A 289 -3.97 11.33 1.52
CA LYS A 289 -5.05 11.00 0.57
C LYS A 289 -5.80 9.71 0.93
N GLY A 290 -5.39 9.00 1.97
CA GLY A 290 -6.10 7.85 2.52
C GLY A 290 -5.76 6.49 1.90
N MET A 291 -4.98 6.44 0.80
CA MET A 291 -4.68 5.19 0.10
C MET A 291 -3.83 4.21 0.91
N VAL A 292 -3.05 4.72 1.84
CA VAL A 292 -2.25 3.92 2.78
C VAL A 292 -2.52 4.38 4.21
N SER A 293 -2.63 3.44 5.12
CA SER A 293 -2.88 3.73 6.53
C SER A 293 -2.34 2.65 7.46
N LEU A 294 -2.39 2.92 8.75
CA LEU A 294 -2.16 1.92 9.78
C LEU A 294 -3.53 1.42 10.28
N SER A 295 -3.71 0.10 10.37
CA SER A 295 -4.95 -0.46 10.92
C SER A 295 -5.14 -0.07 12.38
N PRO A 296 -6.37 0.07 12.88
CA PRO A 296 -6.62 0.24 14.32
C PRO A 296 -6.16 -1.00 15.09
N SER A 297 -5.81 -0.84 16.37
CA SER A 297 -5.37 -1.96 17.20
C SER A 297 -5.86 -1.83 18.65
N PRO A 298 -6.39 -2.91 19.24
CA PRO A 298 -6.73 -2.96 20.66
C PRO A 298 -5.50 -3.11 21.57
N HIS A 299 -4.32 -3.37 20.99
CA HIS A 299 -3.08 -3.63 21.72
C HIS A 299 -2.21 -2.38 21.93
N LEU A 300 -2.65 -1.23 21.43
CA LEU A 300 -2.01 0.06 21.67
C LEU A 300 -2.46 0.65 23.00
N ASP A 301 -1.50 1.02 23.84
CA ASP A 301 -1.79 1.92 24.96
C ASP A 301 -1.99 3.38 24.47
N MET A 302 -2.53 4.20 25.36
CA MET A 302 -2.84 5.60 25.03
C MET A 302 -1.62 6.40 24.60
N ASP A 303 -0.49 6.21 25.25
CA ASP A 303 0.76 6.93 24.95
C ASP A 303 1.29 6.57 23.56
N THR A 304 1.27 5.29 23.21
CA THR A 304 1.62 4.82 21.85
C THR A 304 0.66 5.37 20.81
N ALA A 305 -0.64 5.37 21.08
CA ALA A 305 -1.64 5.92 20.16
C ALA A 305 -1.44 7.44 19.91
N ILE A 306 -1.08 8.19 20.95
CA ILE A 306 -0.75 9.63 20.83
C ILE A 306 0.50 9.82 19.95
N LEU A 307 1.58 9.08 20.20
CA LEU A 307 2.81 9.17 19.41
C LEU A 307 2.58 8.86 17.92
N VAL A 308 1.81 7.81 17.63
CA VAL A 308 1.45 7.43 16.25
C VAL A 308 0.65 8.55 15.58
N ARG A 309 -0.34 9.14 16.29
CA ARG A 309 -1.13 10.25 15.78
C ARG A 309 -0.27 11.47 15.48
N GLU A 310 0.57 11.90 16.44
CA GLU A 310 1.46 13.04 16.27
C GLU A 310 2.45 12.84 15.11
N ALA A 311 3.01 11.64 14.98
CA ALA A 311 3.87 11.30 13.86
C ALA A 311 3.11 11.31 12.53
N SER A 312 1.87 10.81 12.52
CA SER A 312 0.99 10.84 11.36
C SER A 312 0.62 12.27 10.91
N GLU A 313 0.39 13.16 11.85
CA GLU A 313 0.07 14.57 11.58
C GLU A 313 1.27 15.33 10.98
N LYS A 314 2.50 14.94 11.32
CA LYS A 314 3.72 15.53 10.72
C LYS A 314 3.82 15.31 9.21
N PHE A 315 3.28 14.21 8.68
CA PHE A 315 3.26 13.97 7.22
C PHE A 315 2.40 15.01 6.48
N ASN A 316 1.46 15.65 7.16
CA ASN A 316 0.62 16.72 6.60
C ASN A 316 1.31 18.09 6.65
N SER A 317 2.45 18.21 7.31
CA SER A 317 3.22 19.45 7.41
C SER A 317 4.29 19.54 6.32
N ARG A 318 4.39 20.70 5.68
CA ARG A 318 5.42 20.93 4.67
C ARG A 318 6.84 20.77 5.27
N GLY A 319 7.65 19.94 4.62
CA GLY A 319 9.06 19.77 4.96
C GLY A 319 9.37 18.60 5.90
N PHE A 320 8.40 17.75 6.25
CA PHE A 320 8.65 16.50 6.95
C PHE A 320 8.31 15.31 6.05
N ASP A 321 9.26 14.38 5.93
CA ASP A 321 9.04 13.03 5.44
C ASP A 321 9.89 12.07 6.28
N VAL A 322 9.66 10.76 6.14
CA VAL A 322 10.39 9.70 6.86
C VAL A 322 11.89 9.79 6.60
N PHE A 323 12.26 10.04 5.34
CA PHE A 323 13.66 10.14 4.90
C PHE A 323 14.15 11.59 4.87
N TYR A 324 13.96 12.28 5.99
CA TYR A 324 14.48 13.61 6.26
C TYR A 324 15.70 13.49 7.19
N GLY A 325 16.84 14.04 6.75
CA GLY A 325 18.13 13.89 7.43
C GLY A 325 18.31 14.67 8.75
N PRO A 326 19.32 14.32 9.51
CA PRO A 326 20.43 13.46 9.12
C PRO A 326 20.12 11.97 9.27
N ILE A 327 20.43 11.16 8.25
CA ILE A 327 20.27 9.69 8.29
C ILE A 327 21.60 9.04 7.91
N LYS A 328 22.05 8.10 8.73
CA LYS A 328 23.20 7.24 8.46
C LYS A 328 22.73 5.84 8.00
N ASP A 329 23.57 5.21 7.20
CA ASP A 329 23.38 3.80 6.88
C ASP A 329 23.91 2.87 8.00
N ASN A 330 23.69 1.56 7.83
CA ASN A 330 24.12 0.54 8.78
C ASN A 330 25.64 0.31 8.83
N GLN A 331 26.41 1.02 8.00
CA GLN A 331 27.88 1.08 8.05
C GLN A 331 28.40 2.38 8.71
N GLY A 332 27.48 3.26 9.16
CA GLY A 332 27.78 4.52 9.80
C GLY A 332 28.04 5.69 8.82
N GLN A 333 27.89 5.47 7.52
CA GLN A 333 28.05 6.52 6.50
C GLN A 333 26.82 7.43 6.50
N LEU A 334 27.03 8.77 6.49
CA LEU A 334 25.95 9.74 6.34
C LEU A 334 25.40 9.68 4.90
N ARG A 335 24.13 9.35 4.75
CA ARG A 335 23.43 9.20 3.45
C ARG A 335 22.53 10.38 3.12
N ILE A 336 21.92 10.99 4.14
CA ILE A 336 21.08 12.17 3.98
C ILE A 336 21.56 13.22 4.99
N ASN A 337 21.93 14.41 4.53
CA ASN A 337 22.43 15.48 5.39
C ASN A 337 21.30 16.10 6.22
N ALA A 338 21.67 16.81 7.29
CA ALA A 338 20.72 17.53 8.10
C ALA A 338 19.99 18.61 7.26
N GLY A 339 18.66 18.61 7.32
CA GLY A 339 17.82 19.55 6.58
C GLY A 339 17.51 19.14 5.13
N GLU A 340 18.00 17.98 4.67
CA GLU A 340 17.73 17.45 3.35
C GLU A 340 16.71 16.31 3.42
N SER A 341 15.93 16.14 2.36
CA SER A 341 15.02 14.99 2.15
C SER A 341 15.48 14.19 0.95
N MET A 342 15.28 12.89 1.01
CA MET A 342 15.46 12.02 -0.15
C MET A 342 14.40 12.34 -1.22
N SER A 343 14.79 12.43 -2.47
CA SER A 343 13.88 12.68 -3.58
C SER A 343 13.03 11.45 -3.91
N ASP A 344 11.90 11.65 -4.60
CA ASP A 344 11.05 10.57 -5.07
C ASP A 344 11.80 9.61 -6.02
N ASP A 345 12.65 10.15 -6.88
CA ASP A 345 13.44 9.34 -7.81
C ASP A 345 14.44 8.44 -7.07
N GLU A 346 15.18 8.98 -6.10
CA GLU A 346 16.08 8.18 -5.26
C GLU A 346 15.32 7.09 -4.50
N MET A 347 14.16 7.43 -3.92
CA MET A 347 13.34 6.47 -3.20
C MET A 347 12.76 5.37 -4.08
N LEU A 348 12.38 5.68 -5.32
CA LEU A 348 11.77 4.72 -6.25
C LEU A 348 12.80 3.84 -6.95
N ASN A 349 13.94 4.43 -7.37
CA ASN A 349 14.87 3.79 -8.30
C ASN A 349 16.26 3.52 -7.72
N GLY A 350 16.66 4.21 -6.65
CA GLY A 350 18.04 4.16 -6.13
C GLY A 350 18.18 3.70 -4.68
N PHE A 351 17.11 3.28 -4.02
CA PHE A 351 17.17 2.93 -2.60
C PHE A 351 17.71 1.49 -2.41
N ASP A 352 19.04 1.36 -2.30
CA ASP A 352 19.78 0.09 -2.24
C ASP A 352 20.63 -0.08 -0.96
N TRP A 353 20.44 0.79 0.05
CA TRP A 353 21.16 0.80 1.32
C TRP A 353 20.20 0.71 2.51
N TYR A 354 20.70 0.26 3.67
CA TYR A 354 19.93 0.12 4.90
C TYR A 354 20.31 1.21 5.91
N VAL A 355 19.32 1.70 6.68
CA VAL A 355 19.57 2.64 7.76
C VAL A 355 20.27 1.99 8.95
N GLU A 356 20.92 2.80 9.77
CA GLU A 356 21.51 2.38 11.05
C GLU A 356 20.48 1.63 11.92
N GLY A 357 20.88 0.46 12.43
CA GLY A 357 20.03 -0.44 13.20
C GLY A 357 19.42 -1.58 12.41
N VAL A 358 19.66 -1.66 11.08
CA VAL A 358 19.30 -2.83 10.27
C VAL A 358 20.48 -3.77 10.16
N THR A 359 20.24 -5.08 10.38
CA THR A 359 21.15 -6.18 10.08
C THR A 359 20.46 -7.15 9.12
N VAL A 360 21.11 -7.49 8.01
CA VAL A 360 20.59 -8.48 7.05
C VAL A 360 21.19 -9.84 7.38
N GLU A 361 20.31 -10.80 7.60
CA GLU A 361 20.66 -12.17 7.98
C GLU A 361 20.56 -13.07 6.73
N ASP A 362 21.70 -13.54 6.22
CA ASP A 362 21.80 -14.41 5.03
C ASP A 362 21.55 -15.91 5.33
#